data_7d96fe8b4885629636ac17f4d638355b
#
_entry.id   7d96fe8b4885629636ac17f4d638355b
#
_cell.length_a   1.000
_cell.length_b   1.000
_cell.length_c   1.000
_cell.angle_alpha   90.00
_cell.angle_beta   90.00
_cell.angle_gamma   90.00
#
_symmetry.space_group_name_H-M   'P 1'
#
loop_
_entity.id
_entity.type
_entity.pdbx_description
1 polymer ?
#
loop_
_entity_poly.entity_id
_entity_poly.type
_entity_poly.pdbx_seq_one_letter_code
_entity_poly.pdbx_strand_id
1 'polypeptide(L)'
;AWALNEVQRFFIEETRLGIPTDFTNEGIRGVESYIATNFPTQLGLGHTWNRNLVHKVGYITGREGRLLGYTNVYAPILDVGRDQRWGRYEEVYGESPYLVAELGIEMAKGMQTDHQVAATSKHYIAYSNNKGGREGMARVDPQMSPREVEMIHVYPWKRVIKLSLIHI
;
A
#
# COMPACT_ATOMS: atom_id res chain seq x y z
N ALA A 1 -15.88 3.16 -15.36
CA ALA A 1 -16.52 1.86 -15.08
C ALA A 1 -16.87 1.07 -16.36
N TRP A 2 -17.57 1.65 -17.35
CA TRP A 2 -18.01 0.89 -18.54
C TRP A 2 -16.84 0.19 -19.28
N ALA A 3 -15.79 0.90 -19.61
CA ALA A 3 -14.63 0.32 -20.32
C ALA A 3 -13.97 -0.83 -19.55
N LEU A 4 -13.85 -0.71 -18.22
CA LEU A 4 -13.31 -1.78 -17.38
C LEU A 4 -14.24 -3.02 -17.38
N ASN A 5 -15.54 -2.82 -17.38
CA ASN A 5 -16.51 -3.90 -17.44
C ASN A 5 -16.42 -4.65 -18.79
N GLU A 6 -16.23 -3.93 -19.91
CA GLU A 6 -16.05 -4.57 -21.23
C GLU A 6 -14.75 -5.38 -21.30
N VAL A 7 -13.66 -4.85 -20.75
CA VAL A 7 -12.40 -5.60 -20.65
C VAL A 7 -12.58 -6.85 -19.79
N GLN A 8 -13.25 -6.72 -18.64
CA GLN A 8 -13.51 -7.84 -17.74
C GLN A 8 -14.37 -8.92 -18.43
N ARG A 9 -15.45 -8.50 -19.13
CA ARG A 9 -16.30 -9.40 -19.90
C ARG A 9 -15.50 -10.17 -20.95
N PHE A 10 -14.65 -9.50 -21.71
CA PHE A 10 -13.77 -10.13 -22.70
C PHE A 10 -12.91 -11.22 -22.07
N PHE A 11 -12.23 -10.93 -20.95
CA PHE A 11 -11.38 -11.91 -20.28
C PHE A 11 -12.15 -13.12 -19.76
N ILE A 12 -13.33 -12.90 -19.20
CA ILE A 12 -14.16 -13.99 -18.64
C ILE A 12 -14.82 -14.82 -19.73
N GLU A 13 -15.39 -14.18 -20.77
CA GLU A 13 -16.26 -14.85 -21.74
C GLU A 13 -15.54 -15.28 -23.01
N GLU A 14 -14.47 -14.54 -23.42
CA GLU A 14 -13.86 -14.72 -24.74
C GLU A 14 -12.43 -15.27 -24.69
N THR A 15 -11.85 -15.46 -23.48
CA THR A 15 -10.53 -16.10 -23.36
C THR A 15 -10.64 -17.56 -22.97
N ARG A 16 -9.63 -18.33 -23.35
CA ARG A 16 -9.60 -19.80 -23.14
C ARG A 16 -9.79 -20.22 -21.67
N LEU A 17 -9.29 -19.45 -20.72
CA LEU A 17 -9.29 -19.81 -19.29
C LEU A 17 -10.38 -19.10 -18.50
N GLY A 18 -11.01 -18.07 -19.03
CA GLY A 18 -12.04 -17.29 -18.34
C GLY A 18 -11.54 -16.64 -17.04
N ILE A 19 -10.23 -16.32 -16.95
CA ILE A 19 -9.66 -15.73 -15.74
C ILE A 19 -9.94 -14.23 -15.74
N PRO A 20 -10.60 -13.70 -14.67
CA PRO A 20 -10.83 -12.28 -14.54
C PRO A 20 -9.54 -11.47 -14.50
N THR A 21 -9.56 -10.28 -15.06
CA THR A 21 -8.45 -9.33 -14.96
C THR A 21 -8.44 -8.67 -13.58
N ASP A 22 -7.26 -8.57 -12.97
CA ASP A 22 -7.03 -7.77 -11.77
C ASP A 22 -6.74 -6.32 -12.18
N PHE A 23 -7.64 -5.42 -11.89
CA PHE A 23 -7.48 -3.99 -12.15
C PHE A 23 -6.88 -3.29 -10.94
N THR A 24 -5.70 -2.72 -11.11
CA THR A 24 -4.91 -2.14 -10.04
C THR A 24 -4.84 -0.62 -10.12
N ASN A 25 -4.64 0.02 -8.98
CA ASN A 25 -4.38 1.45 -8.85
C ASN A 25 -3.45 1.72 -7.67
N GLU A 26 -2.82 2.89 -7.66
CA GLU A 26 -2.12 3.41 -6.48
C GLU A 26 -3.11 3.87 -5.41
N GLY A 27 -2.69 3.79 -4.13
CA GLY A 27 -3.56 4.13 -3.01
C GLY A 27 -2.87 4.88 -1.87
N ILE A 28 -1.73 5.48 -2.13
CA ILE A 28 -0.90 6.15 -1.10
C ILE A 28 -1.62 7.37 -0.52
N ARG A 29 -2.37 8.08 -1.35
CA ARG A 29 -3.14 9.29 -1.00
C ARG A 29 -4.61 9.17 -1.36
N GLY A 30 -5.17 7.98 -1.31
CA GLY A 30 -6.43 7.61 -1.94
C GLY A 30 -6.18 7.05 -3.34
N VAL A 31 -7.25 6.65 -4.00
CA VAL A 31 -7.19 6.14 -5.37
C VAL A 31 -6.75 7.24 -6.32
N GLU A 32 -5.80 6.95 -7.18
CA GLU A 32 -5.27 7.90 -8.14
C GLU A 32 -6.27 8.14 -9.28
N SER A 33 -7.18 9.08 -9.06
CA SER A 33 -8.21 9.49 -10.00
C SER A 33 -8.66 10.92 -9.71
N TYR A 34 -8.95 11.68 -10.78
CA TYR A 34 -9.40 13.07 -10.67
C TYR A 34 -10.77 13.24 -9.99
N ILE A 35 -11.54 12.15 -9.86
CA ILE A 35 -12.86 12.15 -9.20
C ILE A 35 -12.83 11.49 -7.81
N ALA A 36 -11.68 10.98 -7.38
CA ALA A 36 -11.51 10.35 -6.08
C ALA A 36 -11.03 11.36 -5.03
N THR A 37 -11.21 11.01 -3.76
CA THR A 37 -10.73 11.82 -2.64
C THR A 37 -9.21 11.76 -2.54
N ASN A 38 -8.57 12.92 -2.53
CA ASN A 38 -7.13 13.03 -2.28
C ASN A 38 -6.88 13.30 -0.80
N PHE A 39 -6.17 12.38 -0.15
CA PHE A 39 -5.81 12.46 1.26
C PHE A 39 -4.39 13.03 1.45
N PRO A 40 -4.03 13.45 2.68
CA PRO A 40 -2.64 13.75 3.01
C PRO A 40 -1.72 12.55 2.76
N THR A 41 -0.42 12.84 2.64
CA THR A 41 0.60 11.79 2.52
C THR A 41 0.56 10.83 3.71
N GLN A 42 1.09 9.62 3.56
CA GLN A 42 1.19 8.70 4.69
C GLN A 42 2.00 9.28 5.85
N LEU A 43 3.01 10.09 5.57
CA LEU A 43 3.77 10.82 6.60
C LEU A 43 2.87 11.79 7.37
N GLY A 44 2.04 12.55 6.67
CA GLY A 44 1.03 13.41 7.32
C GLY A 44 0.05 12.62 8.17
N LEU A 45 -0.44 11.49 7.68
CA LEU A 45 -1.30 10.58 8.45
C LEU A 45 -0.56 9.99 9.66
N GLY A 46 0.72 9.65 9.50
CA GLY A 46 1.58 9.16 10.57
C GLY A 46 1.69 10.13 11.75
N HIS A 47 1.81 11.42 11.47
CA HIS A 47 1.89 12.47 12.50
C HIS A 47 0.61 12.63 13.33
N THR A 48 -0.51 12.10 12.86
CA THR A 48 -1.76 12.13 13.63
C THR A 48 -1.80 11.12 14.77
N TRP A 49 -1.03 10.06 14.73
CA TRP A 49 -1.04 8.93 15.66
C TRP A 49 -2.43 8.31 15.83
N ASN A 50 -3.33 8.53 14.88
CA ASN A 50 -4.74 8.21 14.98
C ASN A 50 -5.11 7.01 14.09
N ARG A 51 -5.17 5.83 14.69
CA ARG A 51 -5.54 4.57 14.00
C ARG A 51 -6.91 4.64 13.35
N ASN A 52 -7.90 5.19 14.08
CA ASN A 52 -9.28 5.28 13.58
C ASN A 52 -9.37 6.19 12.36
N LEU A 53 -8.58 7.27 12.31
CA LEU A 53 -8.51 8.14 11.15
C LEU A 53 -7.93 7.40 9.95
N VAL A 54 -6.83 6.69 10.13
CA VAL A 54 -6.18 5.93 9.05
C VAL A 54 -7.09 4.80 8.55
N HIS A 55 -7.81 4.13 9.45
CA HIS A 55 -8.83 3.15 9.07
C HIS A 55 -9.92 3.76 8.17
N LYS A 56 -10.43 4.95 8.52
CA LYS A 56 -11.43 5.65 7.70
C LYS A 56 -10.88 6.06 6.34
N VAL A 57 -9.63 6.52 6.28
CA VAL A 57 -8.96 6.82 5.01
C VAL A 57 -8.88 5.56 4.15
N GLY A 58 -8.45 4.44 4.73
CA GLY A 58 -8.43 3.15 4.04
C GLY A 58 -9.82 2.73 3.53
N TYR A 59 -10.84 2.86 4.38
CA TYR A 59 -12.23 2.54 4.00
C TYR A 59 -12.71 3.35 2.80
N ILE A 60 -12.48 4.66 2.80
CA ILE A 60 -12.88 5.53 1.68
C ILE A 60 -12.09 5.17 0.42
N THR A 61 -10.77 4.97 0.56
CA THR A 61 -9.90 4.54 -0.56
C THR A 61 -10.39 3.22 -1.18
N GLY A 62 -10.69 2.23 -0.36
CA GLY A 62 -11.22 0.94 -0.83
C GLY A 62 -12.57 1.08 -1.53
N ARG A 63 -13.48 1.85 -0.91
CA ARG A 63 -14.82 2.11 -1.47
C ARG A 63 -14.76 2.83 -2.82
N GLU A 64 -13.97 3.88 -2.91
CA GLU A 64 -13.81 4.63 -4.17
C GLU A 64 -13.12 3.77 -5.22
N GLY A 65 -12.08 3.00 -4.85
CA GLY A 65 -11.45 2.03 -5.73
C GLY A 65 -12.44 1.04 -6.31
N ARG A 66 -13.26 0.44 -5.47
CA ARG A 66 -14.30 -0.51 -5.89
C ARG A 66 -15.32 0.14 -6.83
N LEU A 67 -15.79 1.33 -6.52
CA LEU A 67 -16.77 2.07 -7.33
C LEU A 67 -16.20 2.46 -8.71
N LEU A 68 -14.90 2.69 -8.78
CA LEU A 68 -14.20 2.98 -10.03
C LEU A 68 -13.88 1.72 -10.85
N GLY A 69 -14.04 0.53 -10.27
CA GLY A 69 -13.83 -0.75 -10.95
C GLY A 69 -12.48 -1.39 -10.67
N TYR A 70 -11.70 -0.87 -9.73
CA TYR A 70 -10.45 -1.49 -9.30
C TYR A 70 -10.71 -2.65 -8.34
N THR A 71 -9.88 -3.67 -8.42
CA THR A 71 -9.95 -4.86 -7.57
C THR A 71 -8.80 -4.91 -6.57
N ASN A 72 -7.74 -4.15 -6.84
CA ASN A 72 -6.52 -4.14 -6.05
C ASN A 72 -5.92 -2.72 -5.98
N VAL A 73 -5.41 -2.35 -4.80
CA VAL A 73 -4.81 -1.04 -4.55
C VAL A 73 -3.43 -1.21 -3.93
N TYR A 74 -2.42 -0.57 -4.53
CA TYR A 74 -1.02 -0.62 -4.08
C TYR A 74 -0.79 0.30 -2.87
N ALA A 75 -1.29 -0.14 -1.74
CA ALA A 75 -1.14 0.44 -0.41
C ALA A 75 -1.46 -0.62 0.66
N PRO A 76 -1.01 -0.44 1.92
CA PRO A 76 -0.16 0.62 2.46
C PRO A 76 1.32 0.47 2.10
N ILE A 77 2.07 1.57 2.18
CA ILE A 77 3.54 1.55 2.17
C ILE A 77 4.02 1.16 3.56
N LEU A 78 4.77 0.07 3.65
CA LEU A 78 5.30 -0.47 4.91
C LEU A 78 6.80 -0.21 5.09
N ASP A 79 7.37 0.60 4.23
CA ASP A 79 8.74 1.07 4.41
C ASP A 79 8.86 1.90 5.69
N VAL A 80 9.98 1.74 6.39
CA VAL A 80 10.29 2.50 7.60
C VAL A 80 11.24 3.63 7.25
N GLY A 81 10.89 4.86 7.52
CA GLY A 81 11.68 6.04 7.19
C GLY A 81 12.94 6.13 8.05
N ARG A 82 14.09 5.72 7.51
CA ARG A 82 15.39 5.75 8.22
C ARG A 82 16.28 6.88 7.76
N ASP A 83 16.06 7.39 6.54
CA ASP A 83 16.86 8.46 5.97
C ASP A 83 15.96 9.40 5.16
N GLN A 84 15.88 10.67 5.60
CA GLN A 84 15.04 11.69 4.98
C GLN A 84 15.50 12.10 3.57
N ARG A 85 16.70 11.69 3.16
CA ARG A 85 17.19 11.92 1.79
C ARG A 85 16.54 10.98 0.77
N TRP A 86 15.87 9.93 1.24
CA TRP A 86 15.15 9.04 0.34
C TRP A 86 13.98 9.77 -0.35
N GLY A 87 13.95 9.75 -1.69
CA GLY A 87 13.00 10.51 -2.50
C GLY A 87 11.52 10.15 -2.33
N ARG A 88 11.22 9.05 -1.61
CA ARG A 88 9.86 8.62 -1.29
C ARG A 88 9.54 8.70 0.22
N TYR A 89 10.30 9.48 0.95
CA TYR A 89 10.14 9.57 2.40
C TYR A 89 8.73 10.03 2.84
N GLU A 90 8.07 10.86 2.05
CA GLU A 90 6.70 11.30 2.31
C GLU A 90 5.65 10.18 2.27
N GLU A 91 5.98 9.05 1.64
CA GLU A 91 5.07 7.93 1.47
C GLU A 91 5.06 6.97 2.68
N VAL A 92 5.95 7.13 3.66
CA VAL A 92 5.99 6.28 4.86
C VAL A 92 5.23 6.91 6.02
N TYR A 93 4.73 6.09 6.94
CA TYR A 93 4.06 6.59 8.15
C TYR A 93 5.02 7.20 9.18
N GLY A 94 6.32 6.96 9.06
CA GLY A 94 7.34 7.51 9.95
C GLY A 94 8.55 6.60 10.14
N GLU A 95 9.31 6.87 11.19
CA GLU A 95 10.60 6.23 11.51
C GLU A 95 10.47 5.02 12.44
N SER A 96 9.34 4.89 13.11
CA SER A 96 9.07 3.80 14.05
C SER A 96 8.47 2.59 13.34
N PRO A 97 9.13 1.40 13.39
CA PRO A 97 8.54 0.17 12.84
C PRO A 97 7.18 -0.16 13.45
N TYR A 98 7.01 0.14 14.76
CA TYR A 98 5.74 -0.05 15.44
C TYR A 98 4.63 0.84 14.87
N LEU A 99 4.89 2.14 14.69
CA LEU A 99 3.92 3.08 14.13
C LEU A 99 3.53 2.67 12.70
N VAL A 100 4.52 2.36 11.87
CA VAL A 100 4.30 1.89 10.49
C VAL A 100 3.41 0.64 10.48
N ALA A 101 3.68 -0.32 11.37
CA ALA A 101 2.88 -1.54 11.49
C ALA A 101 1.43 -1.23 11.87
N GLU A 102 1.22 -0.44 12.93
CA GLU A 102 -0.12 -0.19 13.46
C GLU A 102 -0.99 0.61 12.48
N LEU A 103 -0.43 1.62 11.83
CA LEU A 103 -1.17 2.40 10.84
C LEU A 103 -1.34 1.64 9.52
N GLY A 104 -0.34 0.86 9.11
CA GLY A 104 -0.43 -0.02 7.95
C GLY A 104 -1.54 -1.07 8.09
N ILE A 105 -1.67 -1.67 9.29
CA ILE A 105 -2.78 -2.60 9.61
C ILE A 105 -4.13 -1.91 9.42
N GLU A 106 -4.30 -0.74 9.96
CA GLU A 106 -5.59 -0.04 9.90
C GLU A 106 -5.93 0.43 8.47
N MET A 107 -4.93 0.84 7.71
CA MET A 107 -5.12 1.18 6.30
C MET A 107 -5.55 -0.05 5.48
N ALA A 108 -4.85 -1.17 5.64
CA ALA A 108 -5.19 -2.42 4.94
C ALA A 108 -6.59 -2.92 5.33
N LYS A 109 -6.92 -2.95 6.63
CA LYS A 109 -8.27 -3.33 7.10
C LYS A 109 -9.35 -2.43 6.54
N GLY A 110 -9.11 -1.11 6.53
CA GLY A 110 -10.07 -0.15 5.97
C GLY A 110 -10.34 -0.44 4.50
N MET A 111 -9.29 -0.59 3.69
CA MET A 111 -9.44 -0.88 2.26
C MET A 111 -10.16 -2.21 1.98
N GLN A 112 -9.93 -3.22 2.79
CA GLN A 112 -10.50 -4.56 2.64
C GLN A 112 -11.88 -4.74 3.29
N THR A 113 -12.39 -3.72 3.99
CA THR A 113 -13.72 -3.77 4.59
C THR A 113 -14.76 -4.11 3.52
N ASP A 114 -15.68 -5.01 3.86
CA ASP A 114 -16.75 -5.47 2.96
C ASP A 114 -16.25 -6.01 1.59
N HIS A 115 -15.04 -6.54 1.57
CA HIS A 115 -14.40 -7.07 0.33
C HIS A 115 -14.32 -6.04 -0.80
N GLN A 116 -14.06 -4.77 -0.46
CA GLN A 116 -14.02 -3.69 -1.44
C GLN A 116 -12.88 -3.88 -2.45
N VAL A 117 -11.64 -3.90 -2.00
CA VAL A 117 -10.45 -4.13 -2.83
C VAL A 117 -9.43 -4.95 -2.05
N ALA A 118 -8.51 -5.62 -2.74
CA ALA A 118 -7.32 -6.17 -2.12
C ALA A 118 -6.32 -5.06 -1.78
N ALA A 119 -5.73 -5.11 -0.60
CA ALA A 119 -4.63 -4.23 -0.21
C ALA A 119 -3.30 -4.88 -0.55
N THR A 120 -2.53 -4.31 -1.46
CA THR A 120 -1.18 -4.78 -1.81
C THR A 120 -0.13 -3.92 -1.15
N SER A 121 0.34 -4.38 0.00
CA SER A 121 1.40 -3.71 0.74
C SER A 121 2.72 -3.70 -0.03
N LYS A 122 3.50 -2.62 0.11
CA LYS A 122 4.80 -2.44 -0.55
C LYS A 122 5.74 -1.59 0.30
N HIS A 123 7.05 -1.63 0.11
CA HIS A 123 7.83 -2.46 -0.79
C HIS A 123 8.57 -3.53 0.01
N TYR A 124 8.49 -4.77 -0.38
CA TYR A 124 9.22 -5.84 0.29
C TYR A 124 10.61 -5.96 -0.35
N ILE A 125 11.72 -5.63 0.33
CA ILE A 125 11.89 -5.12 1.70
C ILE A 125 13.08 -4.17 1.75
N ALA A 126 13.08 -3.24 2.73
CA ALA A 126 14.18 -2.32 2.99
C ALA A 126 14.49 -1.30 1.87
N TYR A 127 13.50 -1.00 1.04
CA TYR A 127 13.63 -0.03 -0.07
C TYR A 127 13.87 1.39 0.43
N SER A 128 13.44 1.73 1.64
CA SER A 128 13.67 3.02 2.28
C SER A 128 15.08 3.23 2.83
N ASN A 129 15.96 2.23 2.73
CA ASN A 129 17.36 2.42 3.05
C ASN A 129 18.08 3.11 1.90
N ASN A 130 18.58 4.30 2.15
CA ASN A 130 19.01 5.24 1.13
C ASN A 130 20.46 5.02 0.68
N LYS A 131 20.76 3.92 -0.01
CA LYS A 131 22.03 3.76 -0.72
C LYS A 131 21.87 3.76 -2.25
N GLY A 132 20.96 4.52 -2.78
CA GLY A 132 20.70 4.61 -4.22
C GLY A 132 19.54 5.49 -4.59
N GLY A 133 18.68 5.81 -3.62
CA GLY A 133 17.53 6.69 -3.78
C GLY A 133 16.48 6.18 -4.77
N ARG A 134 15.38 6.90 -4.86
CA ARG A 134 14.29 6.64 -5.80
C ARG A 134 14.75 6.75 -7.25
N GLU A 135 15.52 7.79 -7.52
CA GLU A 135 15.85 8.25 -8.86
C GLU A 135 17.26 7.80 -9.32
N GLY A 136 17.99 7.08 -8.46
CA GLY A 136 19.37 6.72 -8.75
C GLY A 136 19.49 5.35 -9.40
N MET A 137 19.76 4.35 -8.59
CA MET A 137 19.98 2.98 -9.06
C MET A 137 18.76 2.09 -8.82
N ALA A 138 18.35 1.35 -9.82
CA ALA A 138 17.23 0.40 -9.74
C ALA A 138 17.53 -0.79 -8.79
N ARG A 139 18.80 -1.04 -8.48
CA ARG A 139 19.22 -2.12 -7.58
C ARG A 139 20.29 -1.60 -6.64
N VAL A 140 20.04 -1.74 -5.36
CA VAL A 140 20.94 -1.29 -4.31
C VAL A 140 21.07 -2.38 -3.26
N ASP A 141 22.31 -2.71 -2.88
CA ASP A 141 22.57 -3.45 -1.66
C ASP A 141 22.48 -2.45 -0.49
N PRO A 142 21.50 -2.55 0.40
CA PRO A 142 21.35 -1.64 1.53
C PRO A 142 22.47 -1.82 2.57
N GLN A 143 23.28 -2.87 2.48
CA GLN A 143 24.39 -3.20 3.39
C GLN A 143 23.95 -3.18 4.87
N MET A 144 22.85 -3.86 5.13
CA MET A 144 22.27 -3.98 6.47
C MET A 144 22.60 -5.34 7.08
N SER A 145 22.73 -5.37 8.40
CA SER A 145 22.84 -6.64 9.09
C SER A 145 21.50 -7.39 9.05
N PRO A 146 21.49 -8.73 9.07
CA PRO A 146 20.25 -9.51 9.16
C PRO A 146 19.39 -9.11 10.37
N ARG A 147 20.02 -8.75 11.48
CA ARG A 147 19.32 -8.27 12.68
C ARG A 147 18.58 -6.95 12.43
N GLU A 148 19.20 -6.02 11.73
CA GLU A 148 18.60 -4.74 11.41
C GLU A 148 17.40 -4.91 10.46
N VAL A 149 17.57 -5.73 9.43
CA VAL A 149 16.48 -6.09 8.51
C VAL A 149 15.30 -6.66 9.29
N GLU A 150 15.55 -7.63 10.17
CA GLU A 150 14.51 -8.31 10.95
C GLU A 150 13.80 -7.37 11.92
N MET A 151 14.53 -6.57 12.68
CA MET A 151 13.96 -5.73 13.74
C MET A 151 13.27 -4.48 13.21
N ILE A 152 13.71 -3.94 12.08
CA ILE A 152 13.19 -2.67 11.56
C ILE A 152 12.27 -2.92 10.37
N HIS A 153 12.76 -3.56 9.33
CA HIS A 153 12.06 -3.62 8.04
C HIS A 153 11.08 -4.79 7.93
N VAL A 154 11.38 -5.95 8.51
CA VAL A 154 10.48 -7.11 8.54
C VAL A 154 9.36 -6.94 9.55
N TYR A 155 9.58 -6.21 10.63
CA TYR A 155 8.61 -6.07 11.71
C TYR A 155 7.22 -5.59 11.24
N PRO A 156 7.07 -4.51 10.45
CA PRO A 156 5.76 -4.08 9.95
C PRO A 156 5.08 -5.17 9.12
N TRP A 157 5.82 -5.87 8.29
CA TRP A 157 5.30 -6.94 7.44
C TRP A 157 4.74 -8.11 8.26
N LYS A 158 5.47 -8.59 9.25
CA LYS A 158 4.98 -9.65 10.15
C LYS A 158 3.68 -9.26 10.84
N ARG A 159 3.57 -7.99 11.24
CA ARG A 159 2.38 -7.49 11.93
C ARG A 159 1.19 -7.37 10.99
N VAL A 160 1.38 -6.80 9.82
CA VAL A 160 0.32 -6.60 8.83
C VAL A 160 -0.19 -7.94 8.30
N ILE A 161 0.68 -8.85 7.90
CA ILE A 161 0.29 -10.17 7.39
C ILE A 161 -0.51 -10.94 8.45
N LYS A 162 -0.08 -10.90 9.71
CA LYS A 162 -0.75 -11.63 10.80
C LYS A 162 -2.15 -11.10 11.12
N LEU A 163 -2.40 -9.81 10.97
CA LEU A 163 -3.60 -9.14 11.49
C LEU A 163 -4.55 -8.62 10.42
N SER A 164 -4.08 -8.40 9.20
CA SER A 164 -4.89 -7.79 8.15
C SER A 164 -5.50 -8.79 7.16
N LEU A 165 -5.21 -10.08 7.29
CA LEU A 165 -5.69 -11.11 6.37
C LEU A 165 -5.30 -10.84 4.91
N ILE A 166 -4.17 -10.20 4.68
CA ILE A 166 -3.65 -10.01 3.33
C ILE A 166 -3.33 -11.38 2.75
N HIS A 167 -3.99 -11.73 1.67
CA HIS A 167 -3.55 -12.81 0.82
C HIS A 167 -2.37 -12.30 -0.01
N ILE A 168 -1.21 -12.89 0.21
CA ILE A 168 -0.01 -12.68 -0.60
C ILE A 168 -0.14 -13.52 -1.86
#